data_716de9054dbee2b82c50997e0d9b407f
#
_entry.id   716de9054dbee2b82c50997e0d9b407f
#
_cell.length_a   1.000
_cell.length_b   1.000
_cell.length_c   1.000
_cell.angle_alpha   90.00
_cell.angle_beta   90.00
_cell.angle_gamma   90.00
#
_symmetry.space_group_name_H-M   'P 1'
#
loop_
_entity.id
_entity.type
_entity.pdbx_description
1 polymer ?
#
loop_
_entity_poly.entity_id
_entity_poly.type
_entity_poly.pdbx_seq_one_letter_code
_entity_poly.pdbx_strand_id
1 'polypeptide(L)'
;MVDESSKINLNTLVFLDVLQEGTARGILMQLPEMTEETADSILDWLDSDDETREFGVETEFYQNLSPAYAAKNGPMDSLDELLLVPGVTPQLLFGLDTNRNGIIDPAEAASNDISINESDLHLGWSAFLTLYSKESNLTAEGLPRINVNAEDLEQLYDDLKSTFNDQWANMVILYRCAPSEVIGQINLDDLSNGVRPLDPARVQLDFGELESQRKFDTILDLFNLAIDVAEYEGVTTPDDILNTTVNSPTSLINMGITVPLMMESLTTFEGTTIPGRINIMQAPRRVLLAIPGLDEETVDLIIQRRGTDFELDDPDGADLNRRYETWLMVEGLLSANAMKPLMKYVCAGGDVYRAEIVGYFADGIGTSRAEAVIDTTAPLPRVLFWRDKSHLPAGYSIESLGVDLQ
;
A
#
# COMPACT_ATOMS: atom_id res chain seq x y z
N MET A 1 18.66 4.52 5.33
CA MET A 1 17.33 5.12 5.11
C MET A 1 16.36 3.98 4.86
N VAL A 2 15.17 3.98 5.47
CA VAL A 2 14.17 2.92 5.38
C VAL A 2 12.87 3.55 4.91
N ASP A 3 12.18 2.90 3.97
CA ASP A 3 10.84 3.31 3.54
C ASP A 3 9.83 3.01 4.65
N GLU A 4 9.08 4.01 5.10
CA GLU A 4 8.03 3.84 6.11
C GLU A 4 6.90 2.93 5.62
N SER A 5 6.67 2.84 4.31
CA SER A 5 5.69 1.91 3.73
C SER A 5 6.10 0.43 3.85
N SER A 6 7.35 0.13 4.27
CA SER A 6 7.74 -1.23 4.62
C SER A 6 7.13 -1.74 5.94
N LYS A 7 6.35 -0.90 6.63
CA LYS A 7 5.77 -1.14 7.95
C LYS A 7 4.25 -0.93 7.94
N ILE A 8 3.56 -1.48 8.95
CA ILE A 8 2.13 -1.29 9.16
C ILE A 8 1.90 0.12 9.73
N ASN A 9 1.07 0.92 9.07
CA ASN A 9 0.71 2.25 9.54
C ASN A 9 -0.50 2.19 10.47
N LEU A 10 -0.27 2.42 11.78
CA LEU A 10 -1.31 2.38 12.79
C LEU A 10 -2.42 3.41 12.53
N ASN A 11 -2.06 4.62 12.10
CA ASN A 11 -3.02 5.70 11.89
C ASN A 11 -3.98 5.47 10.72
N THR A 12 -3.75 4.43 9.91
CA THR A 12 -4.63 4.05 8.80
C THR A 12 -5.44 2.79 9.06
N LEU A 13 -5.19 2.07 10.17
CA LEU A 13 -5.86 0.80 10.47
C LEU A 13 -7.37 0.97 10.67
N VAL A 14 -7.79 2.03 11.38
CA VAL A 14 -9.22 2.30 11.61
C VAL A 14 -9.96 2.48 10.28
N PHE A 15 -9.34 3.11 9.29
CA PHE A 15 -9.93 3.23 7.96
C PHE A 15 -10.10 1.88 7.26
N LEU A 16 -9.15 0.96 7.42
CA LEU A 16 -9.26 -0.40 6.85
C LEU A 16 -10.39 -1.19 7.50
N ASP A 17 -10.67 -0.96 8.78
CA ASP A 17 -11.77 -1.59 9.52
C ASP A 17 -13.14 -1.09 9.03
N VAL A 18 -13.24 0.18 8.63
CA VAL A 18 -14.44 0.73 7.97
C VAL A 18 -14.70 0.05 6.62
N LEU A 19 -13.64 -0.29 5.87
CA LEU A 19 -13.78 -0.99 4.59
C LEU A 19 -14.22 -2.46 4.78
N GLN A 20 -13.72 -3.11 5.81
CA GLN A 20 -14.03 -4.50 6.15
C GLN A 20 -13.78 -4.72 7.65
N GLU A 21 -14.86 -4.88 8.41
CA GLU A 21 -14.83 -5.12 9.86
C GLU A 21 -13.89 -6.28 10.25
N GLY A 22 -13.10 -6.06 11.30
CA GLY A 22 -12.13 -7.03 11.82
C GLY A 22 -10.79 -7.09 11.07
N THR A 23 -10.64 -6.34 9.98
CA THR A 23 -9.37 -6.31 9.21
C THR A 23 -8.23 -5.75 10.05
N ALA A 24 -8.45 -4.64 10.74
CA ALA A 24 -7.43 -3.98 11.55
C ALA A 24 -6.94 -4.88 12.69
N ARG A 25 -7.86 -5.52 13.42
CA ARG A 25 -7.52 -6.54 14.45
C ARG A 25 -6.71 -7.68 13.84
N GLY A 26 -7.16 -8.22 12.69
CA GLY A 26 -6.47 -9.31 11.99
C GLY A 26 -5.02 -8.97 11.62
N ILE A 27 -4.76 -7.74 11.19
CA ILE A 27 -3.42 -7.22 10.89
C ILE A 27 -2.58 -7.14 12.17
N LEU A 28 -3.11 -6.56 13.26
CA LEU A 28 -2.39 -6.42 14.53
C LEU A 28 -2.05 -7.78 15.15
N MET A 29 -2.92 -8.77 15.03
CA MET A 29 -2.72 -10.13 15.55
C MET A 29 -1.52 -10.86 14.91
N GLN A 30 -0.95 -10.34 13.83
CA GLN A 30 0.29 -10.88 13.25
C GLN A 30 1.55 -10.37 13.96
N LEU A 31 1.43 -9.38 14.84
CA LEU A 31 2.57 -8.90 15.64
C LEU A 31 2.92 -9.91 16.74
N PRO A 32 4.22 -9.98 17.17
CA PRO A 32 4.64 -10.90 18.22
C PRO A 32 3.85 -10.70 19.52
N GLU A 33 3.37 -11.80 20.11
CA GLU A 33 2.69 -11.79 21.42
C GLU A 33 1.49 -10.82 21.50
N MET A 34 0.90 -10.41 20.36
CA MET A 34 -0.31 -9.60 20.34
C MET A 34 -1.51 -10.41 20.85
N THR A 35 -2.33 -9.79 21.66
CA THR A 35 -3.60 -10.38 22.15
C THR A 35 -4.80 -9.58 21.62
N GLU A 36 -5.99 -10.19 21.61
CA GLU A 36 -7.21 -9.52 21.15
C GLU A 36 -7.52 -8.28 22.00
N GLU A 37 -7.30 -8.37 23.33
CA GLU A 37 -7.51 -7.26 24.25
C GLU A 37 -6.57 -6.08 23.94
N THR A 38 -5.31 -6.36 23.66
CA THR A 38 -4.34 -5.31 23.33
C THR A 38 -4.62 -4.73 21.94
N ALA A 39 -4.96 -5.56 20.96
CA ALA A 39 -5.29 -5.11 19.60
C ALA A 39 -6.51 -4.19 19.61
N ASP A 40 -7.60 -4.57 20.28
CA ASP A 40 -8.81 -3.76 20.38
C ASP A 40 -8.55 -2.47 21.16
N SER A 41 -7.79 -2.53 22.25
CA SER A 41 -7.42 -1.33 23.00
C SER A 41 -6.55 -0.35 22.20
N ILE A 42 -5.71 -0.85 21.27
CA ILE A 42 -4.96 0.00 20.33
C ILE A 42 -5.92 0.66 19.32
N LEU A 43 -6.92 -0.08 18.84
CA LEU A 43 -7.89 0.45 17.87
C LEU A 43 -8.83 1.46 18.52
N ASP A 44 -9.30 1.23 19.76
CA ASP A 44 -10.09 2.18 20.54
C ASP A 44 -9.29 3.45 20.89
N TRP A 45 -7.96 3.33 21.08
CA TRP A 45 -7.09 4.50 21.25
C TRP A 45 -7.01 5.38 19.98
N LEU A 46 -7.15 4.77 18.79
CA LEU A 46 -6.95 5.41 17.49
C LEU A 46 -8.22 5.95 16.86
N ASP A 47 -9.39 5.38 17.16
CA ASP A 47 -10.64 5.86 16.55
C ASP A 47 -11.16 7.13 17.24
N SER A 48 -12.27 7.68 16.78
CA SER A 48 -12.71 9.01 17.20
C SER A 48 -13.93 9.00 18.11
N ASP A 49 -14.40 7.81 18.49
CA ASP A 49 -15.58 7.68 19.35
C ASP A 49 -15.20 7.13 20.74
N ASP A 50 -16.18 6.82 21.59
CA ASP A 50 -16.01 6.22 22.92
C ASP A 50 -16.75 4.87 22.98
N GLU A 51 -16.99 4.19 21.84
CA GLU A 51 -17.65 2.90 21.75
C GLU A 51 -16.62 1.77 21.86
N THR A 52 -16.55 1.14 23.03
CA THR A 52 -15.59 0.07 23.32
C THR A 52 -15.77 -1.13 22.39
N ARG A 53 -14.72 -1.58 21.71
CA ARG A 53 -14.69 -2.86 20.98
C ARG A 53 -14.83 -4.03 21.96
N GLU A 54 -15.08 -5.24 21.43
CA GLU A 54 -15.38 -6.45 22.18
C GLU A 54 -14.41 -6.72 23.35
N PHE A 55 -13.11 -6.50 23.13
CA PHE A 55 -12.04 -6.72 24.10
C PHE A 55 -11.27 -5.45 24.44
N GLY A 56 -11.69 -4.30 23.93
CA GLY A 56 -10.98 -3.03 24.06
C GLY A 56 -11.31 -2.25 25.32
N VAL A 57 -10.80 -1.03 25.40
CA VAL A 57 -11.04 -0.09 26.49
C VAL A 57 -11.05 1.35 26.00
N GLU A 58 -11.93 2.16 26.58
CA GLU A 58 -12.14 3.56 26.25
C GLU A 58 -11.82 4.51 27.42
N THR A 59 -12.09 5.80 27.23
CA THR A 59 -11.78 6.90 28.17
C THR A 59 -12.16 6.59 29.61
N GLU A 60 -13.29 5.91 29.87
CA GLU A 60 -13.72 5.53 31.24
C GLU A 60 -12.67 4.66 31.94
N PHE A 61 -12.05 3.71 31.23
CA PHE A 61 -11.00 2.87 31.80
C PHE A 61 -9.78 3.70 32.20
N TYR A 62 -9.30 4.58 31.33
CA TYR A 62 -8.10 5.40 31.57
C TYR A 62 -8.30 6.41 32.68
N GLN A 63 -9.52 6.93 32.89
CA GLN A 63 -9.84 7.84 33.98
C GLN A 63 -9.80 7.18 35.36
N ASN A 64 -9.90 5.87 35.44
CA ASN A 64 -9.79 5.09 36.68
C ASN A 64 -8.34 4.71 37.03
N LEU A 65 -7.35 5.04 36.19
CA LEU A 65 -5.94 4.80 36.45
C LEU A 65 -5.32 5.86 37.40
N SER A 66 -4.11 5.63 37.84
CA SER A 66 -3.36 6.58 38.67
C SER A 66 -1.92 6.74 38.12
N PRO A 67 -1.58 7.87 37.51
CA PRO A 67 -2.42 9.05 37.25
C PRO A 67 -3.54 8.76 36.23
N ALA A 68 -4.66 9.46 36.37
CA ALA A 68 -5.77 9.39 35.44
C ALA A 68 -5.46 10.18 34.14
N TYR A 69 -5.87 9.64 32.98
CA TYR A 69 -5.82 10.32 31.70
C TYR A 69 -7.04 9.87 30.84
N ALA A 70 -7.15 10.30 29.63
CA ALA A 70 -8.19 9.89 28.68
C ALA A 70 -7.57 9.15 27.50
N ALA A 71 -8.36 8.30 26.81
CA ALA A 71 -8.00 7.81 25.51
C ALA A 71 -7.72 8.99 24.56
N LYS A 72 -6.86 8.79 23.55
CA LYS A 72 -6.55 9.85 22.59
C LYS A 72 -7.68 10.11 21.62
N ASN A 73 -8.43 9.06 21.26
CA ASN A 73 -9.54 9.07 20.29
C ASN A 73 -9.12 9.79 19.00
N GLY A 74 -7.98 9.36 18.46
CA GLY A 74 -7.42 9.95 17.26
C GLY A 74 -6.01 9.45 16.91
N PRO A 75 -5.44 9.93 15.79
CA PRO A 75 -4.16 9.46 15.30
C PRO A 75 -3.02 9.71 16.30
N MET A 76 -2.11 8.73 16.43
CA MET A 76 -0.92 8.84 17.25
C MET A 76 0.12 9.80 16.63
N ASP A 77 0.84 10.53 17.47
CA ASP A 77 1.98 11.38 17.08
C ASP A 77 3.32 10.65 17.25
N SER A 78 3.38 9.66 18.14
CA SER A 78 4.58 8.87 18.43
C SER A 78 4.21 7.42 18.77
N LEU A 79 5.03 6.45 18.32
CA LEU A 79 4.87 5.05 18.72
C LEU A 79 5.02 4.82 20.23
N ASP A 80 5.71 5.73 20.95
CA ASP A 80 5.81 5.63 22.41
C ASP A 80 4.44 5.79 23.11
N GLU A 81 3.42 6.36 22.44
CA GLU A 81 2.04 6.44 22.95
C GLU A 81 1.43 5.06 23.18
N LEU A 82 1.87 4.03 22.44
CA LEU A 82 1.45 2.66 22.71
C LEU A 82 1.72 2.21 24.13
N LEU A 83 2.74 2.75 24.81
CA LEU A 83 3.00 2.45 26.23
C LEU A 83 1.92 2.97 27.19
N LEU A 84 0.99 3.80 26.71
CA LEU A 84 -0.18 4.25 27.46
C LEU A 84 -1.37 3.30 27.30
N VAL A 85 -1.33 2.39 26.32
CA VAL A 85 -2.39 1.42 26.04
C VAL A 85 -2.22 0.18 26.93
N PRO A 86 -3.29 -0.33 27.57
CA PRO A 86 -3.23 -1.53 28.40
C PRO A 86 -2.68 -2.74 27.64
N GLY A 87 -1.87 -3.53 28.35
CA GLY A 87 -1.22 -4.72 27.77
C GLY A 87 0.08 -4.42 27.05
N VAL A 88 0.35 -3.18 26.63
CA VAL A 88 1.61 -2.82 25.96
C VAL A 88 2.73 -2.60 26.99
N THR A 89 3.83 -3.30 26.79
CA THR A 89 5.03 -3.16 27.63
C THR A 89 6.22 -2.69 26.78
N PRO A 90 7.25 -2.08 27.41
CA PRO A 90 8.48 -1.74 26.68
C PRO A 90 9.13 -2.96 25.97
N GLN A 91 8.98 -4.15 26.54
CA GLN A 91 9.49 -5.39 25.94
C GLN A 91 8.72 -5.73 24.64
N LEU A 92 7.41 -5.61 24.62
CA LEU A 92 6.61 -5.84 23.41
C LEU A 92 6.91 -4.77 22.35
N LEU A 93 7.04 -3.51 22.78
CA LEU A 93 7.25 -2.40 21.85
C LEU A 93 8.64 -2.39 21.23
N PHE A 94 9.69 -2.63 21.99
CA PHE A 94 11.09 -2.50 21.54
C PHE A 94 11.83 -3.84 21.41
N GLY A 95 11.33 -4.91 22.01
CA GLY A 95 12.00 -6.20 22.01
C GLY A 95 13.36 -6.14 22.74
N LEU A 96 14.35 -6.76 22.12
CA LEU A 96 15.76 -6.72 22.57
C LEU A 96 16.58 -5.59 21.90
N ASP A 97 15.95 -4.78 21.04
CA ASP A 97 16.56 -3.59 20.41
C ASP A 97 16.65 -2.45 21.44
N THR A 98 17.65 -2.51 22.29
CA THR A 98 17.84 -1.55 23.40
C THR A 98 18.32 -0.18 22.95
N ASN A 99 18.99 -0.14 21.81
CA ASN A 99 19.48 1.10 21.20
C ASN A 99 18.48 1.70 20.20
N ARG A 100 17.37 1.02 19.91
CA ARG A 100 16.26 1.46 19.02
C ARG A 100 16.71 1.84 17.62
N ASN A 101 17.60 1.03 17.02
CA ASN A 101 18.05 1.19 15.65
C ASN A 101 17.24 0.35 14.63
N GLY A 102 16.30 -0.49 15.11
CA GLY A 102 15.42 -1.34 14.31
C GLY A 102 16.03 -2.69 13.93
N ILE A 103 17.22 -3.02 14.46
CA ILE A 103 17.89 -4.31 14.29
C ILE A 103 18.42 -4.79 15.63
N ILE A 104 18.58 -6.11 15.82
CA ILE A 104 19.34 -6.65 16.93
C ILE A 104 20.81 -6.78 16.50
N ASP A 105 21.66 -5.95 17.04
CA ASP A 105 23.07 -5.96 16.71
C ASP A 105 23.84 -7.09 17.45
N PRO A 106 25.10 -7.40 17.04
CA PRO A 106 25.87 -8.47 17.67
C PRO A 106 26.10 -8.30 19.18
N ALA A 107 26.13 -7.07 19.69
CA ALA A 107 26.31 -6.80 21.12
C ALA A 107 25.02 -7.09 21.90
N GLU A 108 23.87 -6.73 21.35
CA GLU A 108 22.55 -7.03 21.92
C GLU A 108 22.27 -8.54 21.88
N ALA A 109 22.56 -9.20 20.75
CA ALA A 109 22.45 -10.66 20.62
C ALA A 109 23.31 -11.39 21.65
N ALA A 110 24.59 -11.01 21.79
CA ALA A 110 25.51 -11.60 22.76
C ALA A 110 25.10 -11.34 24.23
N SER A 111 24.51 -10.15 24.51
CA SER A 111 24.05 -9.81 25.86
C SER A 111 22.84 -10.62 26.29
N ASN A 112 22.07 -11.15 25.34
CA ASN A 112 20.85 -11.93 25.58
C ASN A 112 21.02 -13.43 25.23
N ASP A 113 22.24 -13.89 24.91
CA ASP A 113 22.56 -15.29 24.54
C ASP A 113 21.70 -15.83 23.39
N ILE A 114 21.44 -14.98 22.38
CA ILE A 114 20.68 -15.35 21.17
C ILE A 114 21.58 -15.42 19.94
N SER A 115 21.19 -16.27 18.97
CA SER A 115 21.84 -16.33 17.67
C SER A 115 21.49 -15.12 16.82
N ILE A 116 22.48 -14.51 16.18
CA ILE A 116 22.24 -13.38 15.26
C ILE A 116 21.31 -13.76 14.09
N ASN A 117 21.28 -15.03 13.70
CA ASN A 117 20.39 -15.53 12.66
C ASN A 117 18.91 -15.60 13.09
N GLU A 118 18.64 -15.49 14.38
CA GLU A 118 17.31 -15.49 14.99
C GLU A 118 16.90 -14.09 15.49
N SER A 119 17.74 -13.08 15.23
CA SER A 119 17.56 -11.71 15.73
C SER A 119 16.18 -11.12 15.40
N ASP A 120 15.65 -11.37 14.19
CA ASP A 120 14.35 -10.84 13.75
C ASP A 120 13.17 -11.38 14.58
N LEU A 121 13.33 -12.52 15.25
CA LEU A 121 12.31 -13.08 16.14
C LEU A 121 12.19 -12.31 17.46
N HIS A 122 13.22 -11.54 17.82
CA HIS A 122 13.34 -10.80 19.07
C HIS A 122 13.14 -9.29 18.91
N LEU A 123 12.78 -8.84 17.70
CA LEU A 123 12.39 -7.45 17.44
C LEU A 123 11.00 -7.16 18.03
N GLY A 124 10.86 -6.01 18.65
CA GLY A 124 9.58 -5.52 19.13
C GLY A 124 8.72 -4.88 18.01
N TRP A 125 7.51 -4.49 18.36
CA TRP A 125 6.52 -3.93 17.44
C TRP A 125 7.01 -2.69 16.69
N SER A 126 7.89 -1.87 17.30
CA SER A 126 8.44 -0.66 16.67
C SER A 126 9.22 -0.94 15.37
N ALA A 127 9.73 -2.17 15.20
CA ALA A 127 10.36 -2.59 13.97
C ALA A 127 9.35 -2.78 12.82
N PHE A 128 8.09 -3.08 13.13
CA PHE A 128 7.03 -3.45 12.18
C PHE A 128 5.95 -2.37 12.02
N LEU A 129 5.93 -1.35 12.90
CA LEU A 129 4.92 -0.30 12.95
C LEU A 129 5.46 1.06 12.52
N THR A 130 4.59 1.85 11.93
CA THR A 130 4.82 3.27 11.60
C THR A 130 3.56 4.10 11.82
N LEU A 131 3.69 5.43 11.77
CA LEU A 131 2.59 6.39 11.79
C LEU A 131 2.53 7.24 10.51
N TYR A 132 3.48 7.07 9.59
CA TYR A 132 3.79 8.09 8.58
C TYR A 132 3.75 7.59 7.13
N SER A 133 3.56 6.28 6.87
CA SER A 133 3.65 5.75 5.52
C SER A 133 2.61 6.35 4.59
N LYS A 134 3.04 6.77 3.43
CA LYS A 134 2.23 7.18 2.29
C LYS A 134 3.06 7.20 1.01
N GLU A 135 2.38 7.18 -0.11
CA GLU A 135 2.96 7.30 -1.43
C GLU A 135 2.32 8.44 -2.21
N SER A 136 3.00 8.90 -3.23
CA SER A 136 2.51 9.91 -4.18
C SER A 136 1.47 9.29 -5.13
N ASN A 137 0.34 9.97 -5.29
CA ASN A 137 -0.70 9.63 -6.26
C ASN A 137 -0.55 10.50 -7.54
N LEU A 138 0.69 10.68 -7.97
CA LEU A 138 1.05 11.46 -9.15
C LEU A 138 1.72 10.54 -10.18
N THR A 139 1.75 10.98 -11.43
CA THR A 139 2.55 10.37 -12.50
C THR A 139 4.05 10.62 -12.29
N ALA A 140 4.91 9.94 -13.03
CA ALA A 140 6.35 10.17 -12.98
C ALA A 140 6.75 11.62 -13.33
N GLU A 141 5.92 12.32 -14.11
CA GLU A 141 6.09 13.74 -14.44
C GLU A 141 5.56 14.68 -13.35
N GLY A 142 4.99 14.14 -12.27
CA GLY A 142 4.42 14.91 -11.16
C GLY A 142 3.03 15.49 -11.43
N LEU A 143 2.32 14.99 -12.44
CA LEU A 143 0.94 15.35 -12.73
C LEU A 143 -0.04 14.47 -11.94
N PRO A 144 -1.25 14.96 -11.60
CA PRO A 144 -2.27 14.13 -11.00
C PRO A 144 -2.64 12.94 -11.90
N ARG A 145 -2.78 11.74 -11.31
CA ARG A 145 -3.38 10.60 -12.01
C ARG A 145 -4.86 10.85 -12.25
N ILE A 146 -5.40 10.30 -13.33
CA ILE A 146 -6.83 10.40 -13.66
C ILE A 146 -7.61 9.51 -12.70
N ASN A 147 -8.49 10.11 -11.89
CA ASN A 147 -9.41 9.37 -11.04
C ASN A 147 -10.57 8.80 -11.88
N VAL A 148 -10.54 7.47 -12.10
CA VAL A 148 -11.59 6.77 -12.87
C VAL A 148 -12.98 6.83 -12.21
N ASN A 149 -13.04 7.27 -10.93
CA ASN A 149 -14.26 7.48 -10.16
C ASN A 149 -14.75 8.94 -10.14
N ALA A 150 -14.17 9.83 -10.94
CA ALA A 150 -14.61 11.20 -11.06
C ALA A 150 -16.11 11.28 -11.38
N GLU A 151 -16.78 12.31 -10.84
CA GLU A 151 -18.25 12.48 -11.01
C GLU A 151 -18.63 13.02 -12.38
N ASP A 152 -17.80 13.93 -12.92
CA ASP A 152 -17.98 14.49 -14.25
C ASP A 152 -17.50 13.51 -15.31
N LEU A 153 -18.43 12.77 -15.93
CA LEU A 153 -18.14 11.74 -16.93
C LEU A 153 -17.60 12.32 -18.23
N GLU A 154 -18.03 13.52 -18.63
CA GLU A 154 -17.57 14.16 -19.87
C GLU A 154 -16.13 14.63 -19.73
N GLN A 155 -15.79 15.28 -18.60
CA GLN A 155 -14.41 15.65 -18.29
C GLN A 155 -13.50 14.40 -18.15
N LEU A 156 -13.99 13.37 -17.48
CA LEU A 156 -13.26 12.09 -17.35
C LEU A 156 -12.96 11.48 -18.73
N TYR A 157 -13.95 11.49 -19.64
CA TYR A 157 -13.77 11.02 -21.00
C TYR A 157 -12.68 11.79 -21.74
N ASP A 158 -12.71 13.11 -21.68
CA ASP A 158 -11.74 13.98 -22.35
C ASP A 158 -10.33 13.78 -21.80
N ASP A 159 -10.16 13.64 -20.49
CA ASP A 159 -8.89 13.38 -19.84
C ASP A 159 -8.33 12.02 -20.28
N LEU A 160 -9.16 10.97 -20.28
CA LEU A 160 -8.77 9.63 -20.73
C LEU A 160 -8.42 9.60 -22.22
N LYS A 161 -9.21 10.26 -23.05
CA LYS A 161 -8.97 10.35 -24.49
C LYS A 161 -7.66 11.08 -24.81
N SER A 162 -7.36 12.15 -24.08
CA SER A 162 -6.12 12.92 -24.26
C SER A 162 -4.88 12.13 -23.82
N THR A 163 -5.01 11.32 -22.76
CA THR A 163 -3.89 10.55 -22.18
C THR A 163 -3.65 9.23 -22.93
N PHE A 164 -4.72 8.58 -23.36
CA PHE A 164 -4.65 7.28 -24.04
C PHE A 164 -5.22 7.40 -25.47
N ASN A 165 -6.53 7.19 -25.62
CA ASN A 165 -7.29 7.29 -26.87
C ASN A 165 -8.79 7.04 -26.60
N ASP A 166 -9.61 7.09 -27.66
CA ASP A 166 -11.07 6.81 -27.60
C ASP A 166 -11.41 5.41 -27.08
N GLN A 167 -10.58 4.39 -27.32
CA GLN A 167 -10.86 3.03 -26.83
C GLN A 167 -10.86 2.94 -25.31
N TRP A 168 -9.86 3.57 -24.66
CA TRP A 168 -9.76 3.60 -23.21
C TRP A 168 -10.86 4.47 -22.61
N ALA A 169 -11.09 5.66 -23.19
CA ALA A 169 -12.12 6.56 -22.70
C ALA A 169 -13.50 5.91 -22.76
N ASN A 170 -13.90 5.37 -23.90
CA ASN A 170 -15.18 4.67 -24.04
C ASN A 170 -15.30 3.50 -23.06
N MET A 171 -14.24 2.69 -22.91
CA MET A 171 -14.29 1.52 -22.03
C MET A 171 -14.49 1.87 -20.56
N VAL A 172 -13.84 2.92 -20.06
CA VAL A 172 -14.01 3.40 -18.68
C VAL A 172 -15.43 3.94 -18.48
N ILE A 173 -15.94 4.76 -19.39
CA ILE A 173 -17.31 5.32 -19.28
C ILE A 173 -18.34 4.18 -19.37
N LEU A 174 -18.21 3.27 -20.34
CA LEU A 174 -19.10 2.11 -20.45
C LEU A 174 -19.13 1.29 -19.15
N TYR A 175 -17.98 1.01 -18.54
CA TYR A 175 -17.97 0.30 -17.26
C TYR A 175 -18.68 1.06 -16.15
N ARG A 176 -18.43 2.38 -16.04
CA ARG A 176 -19.07 3.24 -15.05
C ARG A 176 -20.60 3.26 -15.15
N CYS A 177 -21.11 3.22 -16.35
CA CYS A 177 -22.52 3.39 -16.63
C CYS A 177 -23.27 2.09 -16.91
N ALA A 178 -22.59 0.99 -17.32
CA ALA A 178 -23.22 -0.26 -17.70
C ALA A 178 -23.96 -0.97 -16.55
N PRO A 179 -25.16 -1.52 -16.76
CA PRO A 179 -25.77 -2.42 -15.79
C PRO A 179 -24.95 -3.71 -15.61
N SER A 180 -25.08 -4.35 -14.44
CA SER A 180 -24.23 -5.50 -14.09
C SER A 180 -24.38 -6.70 -15.02
N GLU A 181 -25.56 -6.86 -15.59
CA GLU A 181 -25.94 -8.00 -16.43
C GLU A 181 -25.18 -8.06 -17.76
N VAL A 182 -24.72 -6.92 -18.27
CA VAL A 182 -24.00 -6.83 -19.55
C VAL A 182 -22.48 -6.86 -19.39
N ILE A 183 -22.00 -6.93 -18.15
CA ILE A 183 -20.55 -6.95 -17.84
C ILE A 183 -20.08 -8.40 -17.72
N GLY A 184 -19.03 -8.73 -18.48
CA GLY A 184 -18.38 -10.02 -18.49
C GLY A 184 -16.85 -9.91 -18.59
N GLN A 185 -16.24 -11.03 -18.88
CA GLN A 185 -14.82 -11.14 -19.17
C GLN A 185 -14.60 -11.48 -20.65
N ILE A 186 -13.44 -11.08 -21.18
CA ILE A 186 -13.02 -11.44 -22.54
C ILE A 186 -12.93 -12.96 -22.62
N ASN A 187 -13.66 -13.53 -23.57
CA ASN A 187 -13.60 -14.95 -23.87
C ASN A 187 -12.50 -15.21 -24.92
N LEU A 188 -11.41 -15.83 -24.49
CA LEU A 188 -10.27 -16.12 -25.36
C LEU A 188 -10.60 -17.19 -26.40
N ASP A 189 -11.55 -18.11 -26.12
CA ASP A 189 -11.99 -19.14 -27.08
C ASP A 189 -12.75 -18.49 -28.23
N ASP A 190 -13.61 -17.50 -27.97
CA ASP A 190 -14.30 -16.75 -29.01
C ASP A 190 -13.30 -16.01 -29.92
N LEU A 191 -12.30 -15.35 -29.34
CA LEU A 191 -11.24 -14.69 -30.11
C LEU A 191 -10.47 -15.70 -30.99
N SER A 192 -10.13 -16.86 -30.44
CA SER A 192 -9.41 -17.91 -31.17
C SER A 192 -10.27 -18.55 -32.31
N ASN A 193 -11.59 -18.56 -32.13
CA ASN A 193 -12.56 -18.99 -33.15
C ASN A 193 -12.88 -17.89 -34.18
N GLY A 194 -12.22 -16.73 -34.10
CA GLY A 194 -12.36 -15.66 -35.08
C GLY A 194 -13.52 -14.70 -34.82
N VAL A 195 -14.17 -14.77 -33.66
CA VAL A 195 -15.15 -13.77 -33.22
C VAL A 195 -14.40 -12.46 -32.97
N ARG A 196 -14.78 -11.39 -33.67
CA ARG A 196 -14.17 -10.07 -33.51
C ARG A 196 -15.08 -9.22 -32.65
N PRO A 197 -14.57 -8.70 -31.49
CA PRO A 197 -15.31 -7.74 -30.69
C PRO A 197 -15.48 -6.43 -31.46
N LEU A 198 -16.47 -5.65 -31.06
CA LEU A 198 -16.62 -4.28 -31.51
C LEU A 198 -15.43 -3.47 -30.99
N ASP A 199 -14.83 -2.65 -31.85
CA ASP A 199 -13.83 -1.68 -31.43
C ASP A 199 -14.49 -0.62 -30.54
N PRO A 200 -14.08 -0.47 -29.27
CA PRO A 200 -14.66 0.52 -28.37
C PRO A 200 -14.64 1.95 -28.96
N ALA A 201 -13.64 2.30 -29.77
CA ALA A 201 -13.55 3.63 -30.42
C ALA A 201 -14.69 3.93 -31.41
N ARG A 202 -15.43 2.88 -31.87
CA ARG A 202 -16.57 3.05 -32.77
C ARG A 202 -17.91 3.26 -32.04
N VAL A 203 -17.91 3.17 -30.72
CA VAL A 203 -19.09 3.43 -29.87
C VAL A 203 -19.23 4.94 -29.68
N GLN A 204 -20.44 5.45 -29.84
CA GLN A 204 -20.77 6.84 -29.56
C GLN A 204 -21.54 6.93 -28.26
N LEU A 205 -21.14 7.85 -27.38
CA LEU A 205 -21.70 8.07 -26.07
C LEU A 205 -22.52 9.36 -26.05
N ASP A 206 -23.73 9.31 -25.52
CA ASP A 206 -24.57 10.49 -25.25
C ASP A 206 -24.53 10.77 -23.74
N PHE A 207 -23.67 11.70 -23.33
CA PHE A 207 -23.51 12.07 -21.93
C PHE A 207 -24.75 12.68 -21.29
N GLY A 208 -25.75 13.11 -22.10
CA GLY A 208 -27.04 13.59 -21.60
C GLY A 208 -27.97 12.49 -21.09
N GLU A 209 -27.72 11.24 -21.52
CA GLU A 209 -28.51 10.05 -21.16
C GLU A 209 -27.72 9.07 -20.27
N LEU A 210 -26.40 9.24 -20.17
CA LEU A 210 -25.55 8.35 -19.37
C LEU A 210 -25.53 8.77 -17.90
N GLU A 211 -25.79 7.79 -17.01
CA GLU A 211 -25.67 7.95 -15.56
C GLU A 211 -24.70 6.93 -14.99
N SER A 212 -23.87 7.35 -14.04
CA SER A 212 -22.96 6.48 -13.35
C SER A 212 -23.71 5.47 -12.46
N GLN A 213 -23.58 4.17 -12.77
CA GLN A 213 -24.21 3.05 -12.05
C GLN A 213 -23.29 2.46 -10.99
N ARG A 214 -21.96 2.67 -11.12
CA ARG A 214 -20.95 2.05 -10.25
C ARG A 214 -19.66 2.86 -10.17
N LYS A 215 -18.86 2.51 -9.18
CA LYS A 215 -17.47 2.96 -9.06
C LYS A 215 -16.54 1.77 -9.32
N PHE A 216 -15.30 2.07 -9.66
CA PHE A 216 -14.21 1.10 -9.65
C PHE A 216 -13.77 0.84 -8.22
N ASP A 217 -13.69 -0.41 -7.81
CA ASP A 217 -13.03 -0.78 -6.56
C ASP A 217 -11.50 -0.70 -6.72
N THR A 218 -11.02 -1.08 -7.91
CA THR A 218 -9.62 -1.01 -8.32
C THR A 218 -9.52 -0.76 -9.82
N ILE A 219 -8.44 -0.13 -10.29
CA ILE A 219 -8.21 0.05 -11.73
C ILE A 219 -8.12 -1.27 -12.48
N LEU A 220 -7.78 -2.38 -11.80
CA LEU A 220 -7.79 -3.73 -12.38
C LEU A 220 -9.19 -4.23 -12.74
N ASP A 221 -10.27 -3.52 -12.40
CA ASP A 221 -11.62 -3.85 -12.89
C ASP A 221 -11.75 -3.67 -14.40
N LEU A 222 -10.90 -2.84 -15.00
CA LEU A 222 -10.75 -2.74 -16.46
C LEU A 222 -10.05 -3.95 -17.08
N PHE A 223 -9.32 -4.74 -16.27
CA PHE A 223 -8.52 -5.83 -16.82
C PHE A 223 -9.38 -7.00 -17.28
N ASN A 224 -9.15 -7.43 -18.53
CA ASN A 224 -9.86 -8.54 -19.17
C ASN A 224 -11.39 -8.37 -19.21
N LEU A 225 -11.87 -7.13 -19.26
CA LEU A 225 -13.28 -6.76 -19.22
C LEU A 225 -13.91 -6.83 -20.59
N ALA A 226 -15.15 -7.36 -20.70
CA ALA A 226 -16.00 -7.32 -21.86
C ALA A 226 -17.38 -6.75 -21.49
N ILE A 227 -17.97 -5.91 -22.34
CA ILE A 227 -19.29 -5.30 -22.11
C ILE A 227 -20.13 -5.48 -23.37
N ASP A 228 -21.35 -6.03 -23.23
CA ASP A 228 -22.32 -6.07 -24.31
C ASP A 228 -23.12 -4.76 -24.34
N VAL A 229 -23.05 -4.06 -25.46
CA VAL A 229 -23.68 -2.74 -25.64
C VAL A 229 -24.90 -2.77 -26.59
N ALA A 230 -25.49 -3.96 -26.82
CA ALA A 230 -26.59 -4.17 -27.77
C ALA A 230 -27.83 -3.32 -27.48
N GLU A 231 -28.20 -3.17 -26.21
CA GLU A 231 -29.42 -2.50 -25.77
C GLU A 231 -29.11 -1.52 -24.61
N TYR A 232 -28.13 -0.65 -24.85
CA TYR A 232 -27.67 0.25 -23.80
C TYR A 232 -28.10 1.70 -24.08
N GLU A 233 -28.92 2.27 -23.19
CA GLU A 233 -29.41 3.65 -23.31
C GLU A 233 -28.25 4.65 -23.26
N GLY A 234 -28.24 5.64 -24.14
CA GLY A 234 -27.13 6.59 -24.26
C GLY A 234 -25.92 6.04 -25.06
N VAL A 235 -26.00 4.81 -25.58
CA VAL A 235 -24.92 4.21 -26.39
C VAL A 235 -25.42 3.92 -27.81
N THR A 236 -24.68 4.42 -28.79
CA THR A 236 -24.98 4.15 -30.22
C THR A 236 -23.83 3.38 -30.85
N THR A 237 -24.19 2.28 -31.49
CA THR A 237 -23.26 1.43 -32.25
C THR A 237 -23.51 1.61 -33.77
N PRO A 238 -22.50 1.41 -34.63
CA PRO A 238 -22.68 1.45 -36.09
C PRO A 238 -23.66 0.36 -36.59
N ASP A 239 -24.46 0.67 -37.63
CA ASP A 239 -25.49 -0.21 -38.19
C ASP A 239 -24.97 -1.52 -38.84
N ASP A 240 -23.66 -1.61 -39.13
CA ASP A 240 -23.02 -2.73 -39.87
C ASP A 240 -22.41 -3.78 -38.93
N ILE A 241 -22.82 -3.84 -37.67
CA ILE A 241 -22.17 -4.66 -36.66
C ILE A 241 -22.96 -5.95 -36.39
N LEU A 242 -22.22 -7.06 -36.35
CA LEU A 242 -22.75 -8.39 -36.00
C LEU A 242 -22.51 -8.77 -34.52
N ASN A 243 -21.53 -8.13 -33.87
CA ASN A 243 -21.17 -8.39 -32.51
C ASN A 243 -21.11 -7.05 -31.72
N THR A 244 -21.92 -6.95 -30.71
CA THR A 244 -22.08 -5.75 -29.86
C THR A 244 -21.20 -5.75 -28.62
N THR A 245 -20.39 -6.82 -28.42
CA THR A 245 -19.48 -6.90 -27.29
C THR A 245 -18.22 -6.07 -27.57
N VAL A 246 -17.94 -5.12 -26.70
CA VAL A 246 -16.68 -4.36 -26.64
C VAL A 246 -15.75 -4.98 -25.62
N ASN A 247 -14.46 -5.03 -25.94
CA ASN A 247 -13.43 -5.57 -25.06
C ASN A 247 -12.51 -4.45 -24.57
N SER A 248 -12.09 -4.58 -23.31
CA SER A 248 -11.07 -3.70 -22.72
C SER A 248 -9.78 -3.73 -23.53
N PRO A 249 -9.09 -2.59 -23.67
CA PRO A 249 -7.75 -2.52 -24.25
C PRO A 249 -6.69 -3.32 -23.47
N THR A 250 -6.98 -3.71 -22.23
CA THR A 250 -6.09 -4.49 -21.36
C THR A 250 -6.61 -5.91 -21.13
N SER A 251 -5.75 -6.90 -21.36
CA SER A 251 -6.09 -8.32 -21.31
C SER A 251 -4.87 -9.16 -20.97
N LEU A 252 -5.06 -10.46 -20.77
CA LEU A 252 -3.97 -11.42 -20.55
C LEU A 252 -2.90 -11.42 -21.66
N ILE A 253 -3.26 -11.00 -22.89
CA ILE A 253 -2.36 -11.03 -24.04
C ILE A 253 -1.32 -9.88 -23.99
N ASN A 254 -1.71 -8.72 -23.45
CA ASN A 254 -0.92 -7.48 -23.47
C ASN A 254 -0.65 -6.88 -22.10
N MET A 255 -0.94 -7.62 -21.01
CA MET A 255 -0.86 -7.09 -19.64
C MET A 255 0.52 -6.52 -19.26
N GLY A 256 1.61 -7.10 -19.78
CA GLY A 256 2.96 -6.60 -19.49
C GLY A 256 3.23 -5.16 -19.96
N ILE A 257 2.42 -4.67 -20.90
CA ILE A 257 2.51 -3.29 -21.42
C ILE A 257 1.39 -2.43 -20.86
N THR A 258 0.15 -2.94 -20.89
CA THR A 258 -1.03 -2.12 -20.58
C THR A 258 -1.26 -1.93 -19.08
N VAL A 259 -0.91 -2.91 -18.23
CA VAL A 259 -1.08 -2.79 -16.79
C VAL A 259 -0.14 -1.72 -16.20
N PRO A 260 1.17 -1.70 -16.47
CA PRO A 260 2.02 -0.60 -16.03
C PRO A 260 1.55 0.78 -16.51
N LEU A 261 1.04 0.89 -17.74
CA LEU A 261 0.49 2.12 -18.28
C LEU A 261 -0.76 2.58 -17.51
N MET A 262 -1.63 1.66 -17.13
CA MET A 262 -2.78 1.94 -16.26
C MET A 262 -2.34 2.43 -14.89
N MET A 263 -1.38 1.74 -14.27
CA MET A 263 -0.84 2.09 -12.94
C MET A 263 -0.19 3.47 -12.93
N GLU A 264 0.49 3.83 -14.01
CA GLU A 264 1.12 5.15 -14.16
C GLU A 264 0.09 6.27 -14.21
N SER A 265 -1.01 6.08 -14.97
CA SER A 265 -1.88 7.17 -15.38
C SER A 265 -3.21 7.22 -14.63
N LEU A 266 -3.69 6.09 -14.07
CA LEU A 266 -5.02 5.96 -13.47
C LEU A 266 -4.95 5.74 -11.97
N THR A 267 -6.01 6.16 -11.28
CA THR A 267 -6.20 5.93 -9.85
C THR A 267 -7.68 5.77 -9.50
N THR A 268 -7.98 5.10 -8.40
CA THR A 268 -9.30 5.12 -7.74
C THR A 268 -9.31 5.98 -6.47
N PHE A 269 -8.14 6.50 -6.07
CA PHE A 269 -7.99 7.30 -4.86
C PHE A 269 -8.15 8.79 -5.15
N GLU A 270 -8.72 9.50 -4.19
CA GLU A 270 -8.80 10.95 -4.24
C GLU A 270 -7.53 11.60 -3.69
N GLY A 271 -7.21 12.78 -4.21
CA GLY A 271 -6.07 13.56 -3.75
C GLY A 271 -4.72 13.13 -4.33
N THR A 272 -3.67 13.76 -3.84
CA THR A 272 -2.30 13.63 -4.37
C THR A 272 -1.45 12.59 -3.64
N THR A 273 -1.96 11.97 -2.60
CA THR A 273 -1.24 10.95 -1.81
C THR A 273 -2.17 9.82 -1.38
N ILE A 274 -1.62 8.61 -1.26
CA ILE A 274 -2.31 7.42 -0.76
C ILE A 274 -1.61 6.96 0.52
N PRO A 275 -2.27 7.00 1.68
CA PRO A 275 -1.66 6.58 2.95
C PRO A 275 -1.79 5.08 3.19
N GLY A 276 -0.84 4.53 3.95
CA GLY A 276 -0.97 3.27 4.67
C GLY A 276 -0.80 1.99 3.86
N ARG A 277 -0.57 2.05 2.54
CA ARG A 277 -0.28 0.84 1.77
C ARG A 277 1.12 0.31 2.09
N ILE A 278 1.27 -1.03 2.02
CA ILE A 278 2.49 -1.74 2.40
C ILE A 278 3.35 -1.99 1.17
N ASN A 279 4.61 -1.53 1.21
CA ASN A 279 5.60 -1.76 0.16
C ASN A 279 6.06 -3.22 0.14
N ILE A 280 5.55 -4.00 -0.81
CA ILE A 280 5.89 -5.43 -0.97
C ILE A 280 7.35 -5.68 -1.35
N MET A 281 8.04 -4.66 -1.87
CA MET A 281 9.45 -4.77 -2.26
C MET A 281 10.40 -4.72 -1.06
N GLN A 282 9.99 -4.12 0.08
CA GLN A 282 10.86 -3.91 1.24
C GLN A 282 10.29 -4.46 2.55
N ALA A 283 8.97 -4.65 2.65
CA ALA A 283 8.34 -5.09 3.89
C ALA A 283 8.91 -6.45 4.38
N PRO A 284 9.21 -6.59 5.67
CA PRO A 284 9.67 -7.88 6.22
C PRO A 284 8.56 -8.93 6.15
N ARG A 285 8.95 -10.22 6.18
CA ARG A 285 8.04 -11.37 6.05
C ARG A 285 6.81 -11.25 6.95
N ARG A 286 7.01 -10.83 8.20
CA ARG A 286 5.95 -10.67 9.19
C ARG A 286 4.90 -9.62 8.77
N VAL A 287 5.35 -8.51 8.23
CA VAL A 287 4.45 -7.45 7.73
C VAL A 287 3.69 -7.91 6.49
N LEU A 288 4.34 -8.66 5.59
CA LEU A 288 3.67 -9.24 4.42
C LEU A 288 2.58 -10.26 4.82
N LEU A 289 2.84 -11.09 5.83
CA LEU A 289 1.84 -12.03 6.37
C LEU A 289 0.64 -11.34 7.03
N ALA A 290 0.78 -10.09 7.44
CA ALA A 290 -0.32 -9.30 7.98
C ALA A 290 -1.28 -8.78 6.90
N ILE A 291 -0.90 -8.84 5.61
CA ILE A 291 -1.74 -8.37 4.51
C ILE A 291 -2.86 -9.38 4.24
N PRO A 292 -4.14 -8.99 4.35
CA PRO A 292 -5.25 -9.88 4.07
C PRO A 292 -5.19 -10.45 2.64
N GLY A 293 -5.27 -11.77 2.51
CA GLY A 293 -5.25 -12.46 1.22
C GLY A 293 -3.87 -12.92 0.75
N LEU A 294 -2.79 -12.65 1.50
CA LEU A 294 -1.48 -13.26 1.28
C LEU A 294 -1.30 -14.46 2.23
N ASP A 295 -0.97 -15.61 1.67
CA ASP A 295 -0.56 -16.80 2.41
C ASP A 295 0.97 -16.93 2.51
N GLU A 296 1.45 -17.86 3.32
CA GLU A 296 2.88 -18.06 3.54
C GLU A 296 3.64 -18.39 2.26
N GLU A 297 3.06 -19.22 1.37
CA GLU A 297 3.67 -19.62 0.11
C GLU A 297 3.86 -18.41 -0.82
N THR A 298 2.83 -17.60 -0.96
CA THR A 298 2.88 -16.37 -1.76
C THR A 298 3.88 -15.37 -1.20
N VAL A 299 3.91 -15.18 0.13
CA VAL A 299 4.87 -14.28 0.80
C VAL A 299 6.30 -14.75 0.56
N ASP A 300 6.58 -16.04 0.70
CA ASP A 300 7.92 -16.59 0.46
C ASP A 300 8.34 -16.44 -1.02
N LEU A 301 7.41 -16.60 -1.96
CA LEU A 301 7.65 -16.32 -3.39
C LEU A 301 7.95 -14.84 -3.64
N ILE A 302 7.19 -13.91 -3.03
CA ILE A 302 7.46 -12.47 -3.12
C ILE A 302 8.88 -12.15 -2.64
N ILE A 303 9.25 -12.65 -1.46
CA ILE A 303 10.57 -12.42 -0.87
C ILE A 303 11.68 -12.96 -1.78
N GLN A 304 11.50 -14.18 -2.30
CA GLN A 304 12.46 -14.79 -3.22
C GLN A 304 12.62 -13.98 -4.51
N ARG A 305 11.51 -13.53 -5.10
CA ARG A 305 11.51 -12.84 -6.39
C ARG A 305 12.00 -11.40 -6.32
N ARG A 306 11.67 -10.65 -5.26
CA ARG A 306 12.13 -9.27 -5.09
C ARG A 306 13.61 -9.13 -4.84
N GLY A 307 14.28 -10.20 -4.33
CA GLY A 307 15.71 -10.20 -3.98
C GLY A 307 16.66 -10.54 -5.13
N THR A 308 16.14 -10.90 -6.32
CA THR A 308 17.00 -11.20 -7.47
C THR A 308 17.30 -9.92 -8.24
N ASP A 309 18.53 -9.44 -8.09
CA ASP A 309 19.24 -8.40 -8.86
C ASP A 309 18.38 -7.33 -9.53
N PHE A 310 18.05 -6.30 -8.77
CA PHE A 310 17.67 -5.01 -9.33
C PHE A 310 18.94 -4.28 -9.77
N GLU A 311 19.38 -4.52 -10.97
CA GLU A 311 20.20 -3.53 -11.66
C GLU A 311 19.23 -2.42 -12.11
N LEU A 312 19.33 -1.26 -11.48
CA LEU A 312 18.56 -0.03 -11.78
C LEU A 312 18.69 0.46 -13.24
N ASP A 313 19.46 -0.25 -14.06
CA ASP A 313 19.81 0.06 -15.44
C ASP A 313 19.41 -1.05 -16.43
N ASP A 314 18.30 -1.77 -16.22
CA ASP A 314 17.84 -2.74 -17.23
C ASP A 314 17.20 -2.01 -18.42
N PRO A 315 17.89 -1.95 -19.58
CA PRO A 315 17.38 -1.29 -20.78
C PRO A 315 16.19 -2.00 -21.43
N ASP A 316 15.85 -3.22 -21.02
CA ASP A 316 14.80 -4.06 -21.62
C ASP A 316 13.40 -3.90 -20.99
N GLY A 317 13.22 -3.01 -20.00
CA GLY A 317 11.92 -2.61 -19.50
C GLY A 317 11.27 -3.56 -18.47
N ALA A 318 11.97 -4.58 -17.97
CA ALA A 318 11.53 -5.39 -16.83
C ALA A 318 11.35 -4.53 -15.58
N ASP A 319 12.11 -3.46 -15.48
CA ASP A 319 12.12 -2.47 -14.42
C ASP A 319 10.79 -1.68 -14.31
N LEU A 320 10.11 -1.44 -15.44
CA LEU A 320 8.83 -0.73 -15.45
C LEU A 320 7.71 -1.54 -14.77
N ASN A 321 7.71 -2.86 -14.89
CA ASN A 321 6.69 -3.72 -14.28
C ASN A 321 6.79 -3.70 -12.76
N ARG A 322 8.00 -3.75 -12.19
CA ARG A 322 8.21 -3.80 -10.74
C ARG A 322 8.15 -2.45 -10.03
N ARG A 323 7.94 -1.39 -10.78
CA ARG A 323 7.60 -0.07 -10.24
C ARG A 323 6.23 -0.05 -9.57
N TYR A 324 5.34 -1.00 -9.95
CA TYR A 324 3.99 -1.11 -9.44
C TYR A 324 3.74 -2.48 -8.82
N GLU A 325 2.94 -2.55 -7.79
CA GLU A 325 2.54 -3.77 -7.07
C GLU A 325 1.95 -4.85 -7.98
N THR A 326 1.39 -4.45 -9.11
CA THR A 326 0.83 -5.34 -10.13
C THR A 326 1.86 -6.25 -10.82
N TRP A 327 3.16 -6.06 -10.54
CA TRP A 327 4.19 -7.01 -11.00
C TRP A 327 3.92 -8.44 -10.54
N LEU A 328 3.29 -8.60 -9.35
CA LEU A 328 2.87 -9.91 -8.84
C LEU A 328 1.94 -10.63 -9.83
N MET A 329 1.05 -9.89 -10.50
CA MET A 329 0.15 -10.43 -11.52
C MET A 329 0.87 -10.58 -12.87
N VAL A 330 1.64 -9.60 -13.28
CA VAL A 330 2.34 -9.60 -14.59
C VAL A 330 3.37 -10.70 -14.67
N GLU A 331 4.10 -10.99 -13.58
CA GLU A 331 5.06 -12.09 -13.49
C GLU A 331 4.40 -13.44 -13.16
N GLY A 332 3.08 -13.50 -13.01
CA GLY A 332 2.32 -14.73 -12.82
C GLY A 332 2.40 -15.33 -11.41
N LEU A 333 2.79 -14.56 -10.39
CA LEU A 333 2.73 -14.99 -8.99
C LEU A 333 1.29 -15.04 -8.49
N LEU A 334 0.47 -14.08 -8.93
CA LEU A 334 -0.95 -13.99 -8.58
C LEU A 334 -1.82 -13.89 -9.83
N SER A 335 -3.02 -14.45 -9.77
CA SER A 335 -4.05 -14.18 -10.77
C SER A 335 -4.59 -12.75 -10.63
N ALA A 336 -5.21 -12.20 -11.66
CA ALA A 336 -5.87 -10.89 -11.59
C ALA A 336 -6.95 -10.84 -10.49
N ASN A 337 -7.70 -11.92 -10.29
CA ASN A 337 -8.73 -12.00 -9.26
C ASN A 337 -8.14 -12.01 -7.84
N ALA A 338 -6.96 -12.60 -7.66
CA ALA A 338 -6.25 -12.55 -6.38
C ALA A 338 -5.57 -11.18 -6.15
N MET A 339 -5.11 -10.52 -7.22
CA MET A 339 -4.46 -9.20 -7.13
C MET A 339 -5.46 -8.07 -6.79
N LYS A 340 -6.68 -8.09 -7.35
CA LYS A 340 -7.69 -7.05 -7.15
C LYS A 340 -7.91 -6.66 -5.68
N PRO A 341 -8.24 -7.58 -4.75
CA PRO A 341 -8.46 -7.23 -3.34
C PRO A 341 -7.20 -6.73 -2.64
N LEU A 342 -6.00 -7.07 -3.13
CA LEU A 342 -4.74 -6.63 -2.55
C LEU A 342 -4.41 -5.17 -2.85
N MET A 343 -4.92 -4.62 -3.97
CA MET A 343 -4.60 -3.27 -4.44
C MET A 343 -4.82 -2.17 -3.39
N LYS A 344 -5.71 -2.38 -2.44
CA LYS A 344 -5.98 -1.43 -1.34
C LYS A 344 -4.96 -1.53 -0.19
N TYR A 345 -4.18 -2.61 -0.12
CA TYR A 345 -3.23 -2.87 0.97
C TYR A 345 -1.78 -2.72 0.57
N VAL A 346 -1.45 -2.89 -0.72
CA VAL A 346 -0.07 -3.01 -1.19
C VAL A 346 0.34 -1.92 -2.16
N CYS A 347 1.62 -1.56 -2.13
CA CYS A 347 2.31 -0.73 -3.11
C CYS A 347 3.70 -1.31 -3.41
N ALA A 348 4.38 -0.81 -4.42
CA ALA A 348 5.75 -1.21 -4.76
C ALA A 348 6.81 -0.24 -4.22
N GLY A 349 6.41 0.91 -3.69
CA GLY A 349 7.28 1.92 -3.09
C GLY A 349 6.48 2.96 -2.33
N GLY A 350 7.09 3.57 -1.31
CA GLY A 350 6.54 4.70 -0.59
C GLY A 350 7.42 5.94 -0.75
N ASP A 351 6.87 7.08 -0.37
CA ASP A 351 7.53 8.39 -0.50
C ASP A 351 7.76 9.05 0.87
N VAL A 352 7.73 8.27 1.95
CA VAL A 352 8.11 8.71 3.29
C VAL A 352 9.20 7.82 3.83
N TYR A 353 10.30 8.42 4.24
CA TYR A 353 11.50 7.70 4.62
C TYR A 353 11.94 8.05 6.03
N ARG A 354 12.33 7.02 6.79
CA ARG A 354 13.02 7.16 8.07
C ARG A 354 14.52 7.15 7.84
N ALA A 355 15.21 8.15 8.38
CA ALA A 355 16.65 8.24 8.39
C ALA A 355 17.17 8.27 9.82
N GLU A 356 18.17 7.44 10.14
CA GLU A 356 19.02 7.61 11.30
C GLU A 356 20.31 8.32 10.89
N ILE A 357 20.67 9.33 11.66
CA ILE A 357 21.81 10.21 11.43
C ILE A 357 22.73 10.06 12.64
N VAL A 358 23.96 9.60 12.39
CA VAL A 358 24.96 9.44 13.44
C VAL A 358 26.14 10.34 13.14
N GLY A 359 26.42 11.24 14.08
CA GLY A 359 27.63 12.06 14.08
C GLY A 359 28.63 11.53 15.12
N TYR A 360 29.90 11.42 14.75
CA TYR A 360 30.98 10.96 15.64
C TYR A 360 32.28 11.72 15.34
N PHE A 361 33.13 11.81 16.35
CA PHE A 361 34.48 12.33 16.14
C PHE A 361 35.40 11.25 15.53
N ALA A 362 36.44 11.66 14.79
CA ALA A 362 37.36 10.75 14.11
C ALA A 362 38.10 9.77 15.04
N ASP A 363 38.19 10.10 16.33
CA ASP A 363 38.75 9.23 17.39
C ASP A 363 37.72 8.27 18.02
N GLY A 364 36.46 8.31 17.51
CA GLY A 364 35.37 7.48 18.03
C GLY A 364 34.83 7.91 19.39
N ILE A 365 35.32 9.00 19.97
CA ILE A 365 34.90 9.52 21.27
C ILE A 365 33.78 10.55 21.05
N GLY A 366 32.63 10.26 21.63
CA GLY A 366 31.43 11.11 21.53
C GLY A 366 30.65 10.88 20.25
N THR A 367 29.41 10.43 20.43
CA THR A 367 28.45 10.23 19.35
C THR A 367 27.25 11.12 19.59
N SER A 368 26.70 11.64 18.51
CA SER A 368 25.37 12.28 18.49
C SER A 368 24.52 11.50 17.53
N ARG A 369 23.29 11.21 17.90
CA ARG A 369 22.37 10.38 17.13
C ARG A 369 20.99 11.03 17.05
N ALA A 370 20.47 11.13 15.83
CA ALA A 370 19.14 11.66 15.60
C ALA A 370 18.37 10.76 14.64
N GLU A 371 17.05 10.75 14.79
CA GLU A 371 16.11 10.10 13.91
C GLU A 371 15.23 11.15 13.23
N ALA A 372 15.03 11.04 11.93
CA ALA A 372 14.14 11.91 11.19
C ALA A 372 13.22 11.08 10.28
N VAL A 373 11.95 11.48 10.18
CA VAL A 373 11.02 10.98 9.14
C VAL A 373 10.80 12.10 8.14
N ILE A 374 11.04 11.80 6.88
CA ILE A 374 11.08 12.76 5.77
C ILE A 374 10.00 12.37 4.76
N ASP A 375 9.09 13.27 4.50
CA ASP A 375 8.03 13.17 3.50
C ASP A 375 8.52 13.78 2.18
N THR A 376 8.56 12.99 1.12
CA THR A 376 8.96 13.40 -0.24
C THR A 376 7.79 13.37 -1.23
N THR A 377 6.55 13.21 -0.77
CA THR A 377 5.35 13.23 -1.63
C THR A 377 5.09 14.59 -2.29
N ALA A 378 5.72 15.65 -1.81
CA ALA A 378 5.70 16.98 -2.42
C ALA A 378 7.07 17.33 -3.01
N PRO A 379 7.14 18.26 -3.98
CA PRO A 379 8.41 18.65 -4.63
C PRO A 379 9.48 19.15 -3.65
N LEU A 380 9.08 19.69 -2.51
CA LEU A 380 9.99 20.07 -1.43
C LEU A 380 9.81 19.10 -0.26
N PRO A 381 10.84 18.29 0.07
CA PRO A 381 10.79 17.36 1.19
C PRO A 381 10.51 18.08 2.50
N ARG A 382 9.73 17.44 3.38
CA ARG A 382 9.37 17.96 4.70
C ARG A 382 9.75 16.98 5.79
N VAL A 383 10.30 17.48 6.90
CA VAL A 383 10.52 16.67 8.10
C VAL A 383 9.20 16.59 8.87
N LEU A 384 8.65 15.36 8.97
CA LEU A 384 7.41 15.07 9.72
C LEU A 384 7.70 14.82 11.20
N PHE A 385 8.85 14.20 11.49
CA PHE A 385 9.24 13.82 12.83
C PHE A 385 10.75 13.98 12.99
N TRP A 386 11.17 14.43 14.18
CA TRP A 386 12.56 14.53 14.59
C TRP A 386 12.72 14.14 16.04
N ARG A 387 13.70 13.26 16.32
CA ARG A 387 14.02 12.85 17.70
C ARG A 387 15.54 12.81 17.90
N ASP A 388 16.00 13.39 19.01
CA ASP A 388 17.37 13.18 19.50
C ASP A 388 17.44 11.83 20.22
N LYS A 389 18.29 10.94 19.73
CA LYS A 389 18.59 9.61 20.30
C LYS A 389 19.98 9.54 20.95
N SER A 390 20.67 10.67 21.15
CA SER A 390 22.04 10.71 21.72
C SER A 390 22.15 10.15 23.13
N HIS A 391 21.02 10.03 23.85
CA HIS A 391 20.93 9.41 25.17
C HIS A 391 20.90 7.88 25.13
N LEU A 392 20.68 7.27 23.95
CA LEU A 392 20.72 5.83 23.74
C LEU A 392 22.14 5.38 23.34
N PRO A 393 22.47 4.07 23.43
CA PRO A 393 23.71 3.54 22.88
C PRO A 393 23.93 3.91 21.41
N ALA A 394 25.18 3.88 20.94
CA ALA A 394 25.56 4.39 19.61
C ALA A 394 24.76 3.80 18.43
N GLY A 395 24.19 2.62 18.57
CA GLY A 395 23.29 1.98 17.60
C GLY A 395 23.98 1.36 16.39
N TYR A 396 25.12 1.92 15.98
CA TYR A 396 25.92 1.42 14.86
C TYR A 396 27.39 1.44 15.23
N SER A 397 28.12 0.39 14.92
CA SER A 397 29.58 0.41 15.05
C SER A 397 30.19 1.28 13.96
N ILE A 398 31.33 1.90 14.24
CA ILE A 398 32.06 2.74 13.26
C ILE A 398 32.40 1.94 12.01
N GLU A 399 32.71 0.64 12.17
CA GLU A 399 32.98 -0.31 11.08
C GLU A 399 31.73 -0.51 10.20
N SER A 400 30.53 -0.63 10.80
CA SER A 400 29.27 -0.76 10.06
C SER A 400 28.87 0.50 9.28
N LEU A 401 29.43 1.65 9.66
CA LEU A 401 29.27 2.93 8.95
C LEU A 401 30.28 3.11 7.80
N GLY A 402 31.10 2.10 7.51
CA GLY A 402 32.04 2.13 6.39
C GLY A 402 33.24 3.04 6.60
N VAL A 403 33.57 3.35 7.85
CA VAL A 403 34.74 4.19 8.20
C VAL A 403 35.88 3.28 8.62
N ASP A 404 36.89 3.18 7.77
CA ASP A 404 38.18 2.57 8.13
C ASP A 404 38.90 3.51 9.11
N LEU A 405 38.93 3.12 10.39
CA LEU A 405 39.84 3.76 11.37
C LEU A 405 41.28 3.43 10.98
N GLN A 406 41.97 4.37 10.35
CA GLN A 406 43.41 4.27 10.06
C GLN A 406 44.22 4.50 11.32
#